data_5bdfcadb0fc8f38b6300e2b9da37fe71
#
_entry.id   5bdfcadb0fc8f38b6300e2b9da37fe71
#
_cell.length_a   1.000
_cell.length_b   1.000
_cell.length_c   1.000
_cell.angle_alpha   90.00
_cell.angle_beta   90.00
_cell.angle_gamma   90.00
#
_symmetry.space_group_name_H-M   'P 1'
#
loop_
_entity.id
_entity.type
_entity.pdbx_description
1 polymer ?
#
loop_
_entity_poly.entity_id
_entity_poly.type
_entity_poly.pdbx_seq_one_letter_code
_entity_poly.pdbx_strand_id
1 'polypeptide(L)'
;VQPSNKPFGVEIHQLDWIPNFLKESQLEQIFPILKAIKFDQKLLALFNYLKEKTTTREFLDLGSGAGNVIEYLVQNTPGEYTYYLSDLQPRWQSYQKIKQRNSGRIDFVPYRVDMCEADGILKDKAVTIITTFHELDRRQAQKVITNLMKNSKAFLIAEPVNKSAGQLLKLPWISLYFWLAPFFARPKSFSRLFFTWGWPILPLFHIHDGLVSLLRSYRITDFIRMLQNGHSSDWQWEVDHLGSDTTYVLAWRKSES
;
A
#
# COMPACT_ATOMS: atom_id res chain seq x y z
N VAL A 1 5.92 20.00 -7.26
CA VAL A 1 6.47 18.63 -7.17
C VAL A 1 7.66 18.57 -8.11
N GLN A 2 8.90 18.43 -7.57
CA GLN A 2 10.08 18.25 -8.43
C GLN A 2 9.92 16.95 -9.22
N PRO A 3 10.28 16.90 -10.51
CA PRO A 3 10.32 15.67 -11.27
C PRO A 3 11.26 14.70 -10.57
N SER A 4 10.70 13.63 -10.01
CA SER A 4 11.49 12.63 -9.32
C SER A 4 12.45 11.99 -10.31
N ASN A 5 13.73 11.96 -10.00
CA ASN A 5 14.78 11.17 -10.67
C ASN A 5 14.52 9.65 -10.40
N LYS A 6 13.26 9.21 -10.61
CA LYS A 6 12.87 7.82 -10.39
C LYS A 6 13.32 7.02 -11.60
N PRO A 7 14.24 6.06 -11.47
CA PRO A 7 14.52 5.14 -12.55
C PRO A 7 13.22 4.41 -12.91
N PHE A 8 12.95 4.21 -14.19
CA PHE A 8 11.79 3.50 -14.72
C PHE A 8 10.45 4.26 -14.82
N GLY A 9 10.45 5.61 -14.77
CA GLY A 9 9.25 6.40 -15.06
C GLY A 9 8.36 6.67 -13.84
N VAL A 10 7.21 7.27 -14.09
CA VAL A 10 6.21 7.69 -13.11
C VAL A 10 4.90 6.98 -13.44
N GLU A 11 4.19 6.50 -12.45
CA GLU A 11 2.86 5.91 -12.64
C GLU A 11 1.86 6.97 -13.11
N ILE A 12 0.97 6.58 -14.03
CA ILE A 12 0.05 7.51 -14.71
C ILE A 12 -0.86 8.21 -13.68
N HIS A 13 -1.29 7.49 -12.64
CA HIS A 13 -2.14 8.08 -11.61
C HIS A 13 -1.45 9.20 -10.80
N GLN A 14 -0.11 9.28 -10.80
CA GLN A 14 0.68 10.33 -10.14
C GLN A 14 0.82 11.61 -11.00
N LEU A 15 0.48 11.56 -12.30
CA LEU A 15 0.65 12.69 -13.22
C LEU A 15 -0.46 13.74 -13.04
N ASP A 16 -0.10 15.01 -12.83
CA ASP A 16 -1.07 16.08 -12.54
C ASP A 16 -2.00 16.39 -13.71
N TRP A 17 -1.55 16.18 -14.95
CA TRP A 17 -2.34 16.45 -16.15
C TRP A 17 -3.42 15.40 -16.47
N ILE A 18 -3.39 14.24 -15.81
CA ILE A 18 -4.42 13.22 -15.97
C ILE A 18 -5.69 13.66 -15.22
N PRO A 19 -6.87 13.64 -15.86
CA PRO A 19 -8.13 13.98 -15.22
C PRO A 19 -8.44 13.11 -13.98
N ASN A 20 -8.88 13.75 -12.89
CA ASN A 20 -9.13 13.08 -11.62
C ASN A 20 -10.10 11.90 -11.74
N PHE A 21 -11.14 12.00 -12.57
CA PHE A 21 -12.10 10.90 -12.74
C PHE A 21 -11.48 9.62 -13.33
N LEU A 22 -10.42 9.75 -14.16
CA LEU A 22 -9.67 8.60 -14.69
C LEU A 22 -8.79 7.99 -13.60
N LYS A 23 -8.09 8.81 -12.82
CA LYS A 23 -7.29 8.36 -11.66
C LYS A 23 -8.17 7.64 -10.64
N GLU A 24 -9.33 8.19 -10.31
CA GLU A 24 -10.30 7.56 -9.41
C GLU A 24 -10.81 6.25 -9.96
N SER A 25 -11.18 6.23 -11.24
CA SER A 25 -11.64 5.02 -11.91
C SER A 25 -10.59 3.92 -11.91
N GLN A 26 -9.31 4.25 -12.09
CA GLN A 26 -8.19 3.33 -12.03
C GLN A 26 -8.02 2.77 -10.61
N LEU A 27 -7.90 3.64 -9.61
CA LEU A 27 -7.66 3.24 -8.21
C LEU A 27 -8.80 2.40 -7.63
N GLU A 28 -10.05 2.66 -8.02
CA GLU A 28 -11.21 1.84 -7.60
C GLU A 28 -11.18 0.42 -8.19
N GLN A 29 -10.45 0.18 -9.28
CA GLN A 29 -10.26 -1.14 -9.87
C GLN A 29 -9.12 -1.93 -9.21
N ILE A 30 -8.20 -1.29 -8.50
CA ILE A 30 -7.05 -1.97 -7.88
C ILE A 30 -7.52 -3.01 -6.86
N PHE A 31 -8.45 -2.68 -5.98
CA PHE A 31 -8.88 -3.61 -4.94
C PHE A 31 -9.52 -4.91 -5.47
N PRO A 32 -10.43 -4.90 -6.46
CA PRO A 32 -10.87 -6.13 -7.14
C PRO A 32 -9.72 -6.96 -7.74
N ILE A 33 -8.69 -6.31 -8.28
CA ILE A 33 -7.51 -6.98 -8.84
C ILE A 33 -6.71 -7.65 -7.72
N LEU A 34 -6.47 -6.95 -6.62
CA LEU A 34 -5.79 -7.49 -5.44
C LEU A 34 -6.53 -8.71 -4.86
N LYS A 35 -7.86 -8.68 -4.85
CA LYS A 35 -8.68 -9.85 -4.48
C LYS A 35 -8.51 -11.03 -5.44
N ALA A 36 -8.46 -10.77 -6.75
CA ALA A 36 -8.28 -11.82 -7.75
C ALA A 36 -6.97 -12.58 -7.57
N ILE A 37 -5.90 -11.92 -7.12
CA ILE A 37 -4.61 -12.54 -6.80
C ILE A 37 -4.52 -13.01 -5.33
N LYS A 38 -5.62 -12.96 -4.57
CA LYS A 38 -5.71 -13.33 -3.15
C LYS A 38 -4.77 -12.54 -2.24
N PHE A 39 -4.39 -11.33 -2.64
CA PHE A 39 -3.54 -10.46 -1.83
C PHE A 39 -4.25 -10.02 -0.55
N ASP A 40 -5.55 -9.81 -0.58
CA ASP A 40 -6.40 -9.50 0.56
C ASP A 40 -6.29 -10.55 1.69
N GLN A 41 -6.30 -11.85 1.34
CA GLN A 41 -6.14 -12.94 2.31
C GLN A 41 -4.73 -12.99 2.91
N LYS A 42 -3.71 -12.80 2.06
CA LYS A 42 -2.31 -12.73 2.49
C LYS A 42 -2.08 -11.55 3.43
N LEU A 43 -2.62 -10.39 3.06
CA LEU A 43 -2.51 -9.18 3.86
C LEU A 43 -3.20 -9.33 5.21
N LEU A 44 -4.37 -9.99 5.25
CA LEU A 44 -5.06 -10.29 6.50
C LEU A 44 -4.21 -11.16 7.44
N ALA A 45 -3.54 -12.19 6.89
CA ALA A 45 -2.63 -13.03 7.67
C ALA A 45 -1.44 -12.23 8.22
N LEU A 46 -0.80 -11.40 7.39
CA LEU A 46 0.32 -10.54 7.79
C LEU A 46 -0.11 -9.49 8.82
N PHE A 47 -1.30 -8.92 8.68
CA PHE A 47 -1.83 -7.96 9.64
C PHE A 47 -2.12 -8.61 11.01
N ASN A 48 -2.71 -9.80 11.04
CA ASN A 48 -2.88 -10.54 12.28
C ASN A 48 -1.54 -10.86 12.93
N TYR A 49 -0.55 -11.25 12.14
CA TYR A 49 0.80 -11.49 12.64
C TYR A 49 1.46 -10.22 13.22
N LEU A 50 1.30 -9.06 12.57
CA LEU A 50 1.73 -7.77 13.11
C LEU A 50 1.07 -7.49 14.47
N LYS A 51 -0.25 -7.75 14.60
CA LYS A 51 -0.98 -7.56 15.86
C LYS A 51 -0.45 -8.44 17.01
N GLU A 52 0.00 -9.64 16.72
CA GLU A 52 0.61 -10.54 17.70
C GLU A 52 1.98 -10.05 18.19
N LYS A 53 2.69 -9.28 17.35
CA LYS A 53 4.04 -8.78 17.64
C LYS A 53 4.06 -7.43 18.36
N THR A 54 2.91 -6.79 18.56
CA THR A 54 2.83 -5.50 19.23
C THR A 54 1.67 -5.42 20.21
N THR A 55 1.86 -4.67 21.28
CA THR A 55 0.81 -4.41 22.28
C THR A 55 0.03 -3.15 21.99
N THR A 56 0.46 -2.34 20.99
CA THR A 56 -0.27 -1.11 20.65
C THR A 56 -1.63 -1.41 20.06
N ARG A 57 -2.59 -0.55 20.35
CA ARG A 57 -3.94 -0.59 19.77
C ARG A 57 -4.13 0.49 18.70
N GLU A 58 -3.11 1.27 18.41
CA GLU A 58 -3.14 2.32 17.40
C GLU A 58 -2.31 1.91 16.19
N PHE A 59 -2.97 1.86 15.04
CA PHE A 59 -2.36 1.55 13.75
C PHE A 59 -2.44 2.76 12.83
N LEU A 60 -1.40 2.99 12.06
CA LEU A 60 -1.33 4.07 11.08
C LEU A 60 -0.95 3.49 9.72
N ASP A 61 -1.72 3.78 8.70
CA ASP A 61 -1.38 3.43 7.32
C ASP A 61 -0.82 4.64 6.58
N LEU A 62 0.35 4.49 6.00
CA LEU A 62 1.01 5.51 5.20
C LEU A 62 0.82 5.20 3.70
N GLY A 63 0.11 6.08 3.00
CA GLY A 63 -0.25 5.86 1.60
C GLY A 63 -1.53 5.06 1.44
N SER A 64 -2.57 5.40 2.19
CA SER A 64 -3.85 4.66 2.23
C SER A 64 -4.67 4.74 0.95
N GLY A 65 -4.33 5.61 0.00
CA GLY A 65 -5.06 5.79 -1.24
C GLY A 65 -6.56 6.08 -1.01
N ALA A 66 -7.44 5.19 -1.46
CA ALA A 66 -8.88 5.29 -1.23
C ALA A 66 -9.34 4.76 0.14
N GLY A 67 -8.47 4.08 0.91
CA GLY A 67 -8.77 3.50 2.22
C GLY A 67 -9.46 2.14 2.19
N ASN A 68 -9.82 1.61 1.01
CA ASN A 68 -10.59 0.37 0.89
C ASN A 68 -9.87 -0.87 1.43
N VAL A 69 -8.53 -0.91 1.30
CA VAL A 69 -7.70 -2.00 1.80
C VAL A 69 -7.75 -2.05 3.32
N ILE A 70 -7.61 -0.91 3.97
CA ILE A 70 -7.67 -0.81 5.43
C ILE A 70 -9.08 -1.08 5.93
N GLU A 71 -10.11 -0.58 5.26
CA GLU A 71 -11.49 -0.90 5.59
C GLU A 71 -11.73 -2.42 5.57
N TYR A 72 -11.25 -3.12 4.55
CA TYR A 72 -11.32 -4.57 4.46
C TYR A 72 -10.61 -5.26 5.63
N LEU A 73 -9.38 -4.84 5.97
CA LEU A 73 -8.63 -5.40 7.11
C LEU A 73 -9.39 -5.24 8.41
N VAL A 74 -9.89 -4.04 8.70
CA VAL A 74 -10.60 -3.74 9.93
C VAL A 74 -11.90 -4.53 10.04
N GLN A 75 -12.64 -4.69 8.94
CA GLN A 75 -13.89 -5.46 8.92
C GLN A 75 -13.67 -6.96 9.11
N ASN A 76 -12.52 -7.49 8.72
CA ASN A 76 -12.21 -8.92 8.78
C ASN A 76 -11.25 -9.30 9.94
N THR A 77 -10.89 -8.34 10.80
CA THR A 77 -10.04 -8.59 11.95
C THR A 77 -10.74 -8.16 13.22
N PRO A 78 -11.02 -9.10 14.15
CA PRO A 78 -11.62 -8.76 15.44
C PRO A 78 -10.61 -8.05 16.35
N GLY A 79 -11.15 -7.33 17.35
CA GLY A 79 -10.38 -6.71 18.41
C GLY A 79 -10.60 -5.20 18.53
N GLU A 80 -10.20 -4.67 19.67
CA GLU A 80 -10.27 -3.26 20.01
C GLU A 80 -8.98 -2.57 19.58
N TYR A 81 -9.03 -1.87 18.46
CA TYR A 81 -7.94 -1.05 17.94
C TYR A 81 -8.49 0.03 17.01
N THR A 82 -7.74 1.11 16.89
CA THR A 82 -8.05 2.20 15.96
C THR A 82 -7.02 2.24 14.83
N TYR A 83 -7.50 2.37 13.61
CA TYR A 83 -6.70 2.48 12.42
C TYR A 83 -6.81 3.89 11.83
N TYR A 84 -5.68 4.57 11.65
CA TYR A 84 -5.62 5.91 11.07
C TYR A 84 -5.19 5.83 9.60
N LEU A 85 -6.02 6.35 8.71
CA LEU A 85 -5.68 6.50 7.30
C LEU A 85 -4.85 7.76 7.10
N SER A 86 -3.81 7.69 6.28
CA SER A 86 -3.03 8.85 5.87
C SER A 86 -2.48 8.71 4.45
N ASP A 87 -2.33 9.84 3.76
CA ASP A 87 -1.83 9.86 2.39
C ASP A 87 -1.24 11.23 2.04
N LEU A 88 -0.34 11.28 1.06
CA LEU A 88 0.15 12.52 0.49
C LEU A 88 -0.94 13.26 -0.31
N GLN A 89 -1.88 12.51 -0.91
CA GLN A 89 -3.03 13.02 -1.64
C GLN A 89 -4.34 12.43 -1.07
N PRO A 90 -4.74 12.81 0.18
CA PRO A 90 -5.83 12.15 0.90
C PRO A 90 -7.17 12.32 0.19
N ARG A 91 -7.94 11.24 0.15
CA ARG A 91 -9.30 11.21 -0.41
C ARG A 91 -10.32 11.47 0.70
N TRP A 92 -10.41 12.71 1.15
CA TRP A 92 -11.21 13.12 2.30
C TRP A 92 -12.64 12.60 2.30
N GLN A 93 -13.32 12.65 1.15
CA GLN A 93 -14.69 12.16 1.03
C GLN A 93 -14.80 10.65 1.24
N SER A 94 -13.83 9.89 0.72
CA SER A 94 -13.75 8.44 0.93
C SER A 94 -13.49 8.14 2.40
N TYR A 95 -12.50 8.82 2.99
CA TYR A 95 -12.12 8.64 4.40
C TYR A 95 -13.27 8.95 5.36
N GLN A 96 -14.03 10.02 5.13
CA GLN A 96 -15.21 10.35 5.92
C GLN A 96 -16.28 9.25 5.85
N LYS A 97 -16.56 8.72 4.66
CA LYS A 97 -17.53 7.62 4.47
C LYS A 97 -17.06 6.34 5.16
N ILE A 98 -15.76 6.01 5.06
CA ILE A 98 -15.17 4.85 5.71
C ILE A 98 -15.24 4.99 7.24
N LYS A 99 -14.87 6.15 7.78
CA LYS A 99 -14.98 6.46 9.22
C LYS A 99 -16.41 6.29 9.73
N GLN A 100 -17.40 6.82 9.01
CA GLN A 100 -18.81 6.70 9.38
C GLN A 100 -19.31 5.24 9.42
N ARG A 101 -18.87 4.42 8.45
CA ARG A 101 -19.25 2.99 8.41
C ARG A 101 -18.55 2.13 9.45
N ASN A 102 -17.40 2.57 9.96
CA ASN A 102 -16.55 1.82 10.87
C ASN A 102 -16.27 2.61 12.17
N SER A 103 -17.31 3.21 12.75
CA SER A 103 -17.24 4.12 13.90
C SER A 103 -16.36 3.57 15.03
N GLY A 104 -15.39 4.39 15.49
CA GLY A 104 -14.46 4.05 16.56
C GLY A 104 -13.30 3.14 16.18
N ARG A 105 -13.34 2.49 15.00
CA ARG A 105 -12.27 1.59 14.56
C ARG A 105 -11.41 2.17 13.44
N ILE A 106 -11.93 3.09 12.64
CA ILE A 106 -11.18 3.79 11.59
C ILE A 106 -11.35 5.29 11.79
N ASP A 107 -10.23 5.98 11.77
CA ASP A 107 -10.12 7.42 11.69
C ASP A 107 -9.11 7.82 10.60
N PHE A 108 -8.81 9.07 10.43
CA PHE A 108 -7.82 9.54 9.48
C PHE A 108 -7.07 10.77 9.99
N VAL A 109 -5.85 10.94 9.52
CA VAL A 109 -5.04 12.13 9.76
C VAL A 109 -5.63 13.30 8.94
N PRO A 110 -6.02 14.44 9.55
CA PRO A 110 -6.80 15.49 8.87
C PRO A 110 -5.94 16.44 8.01
N TYR A 111 -4.73 16.02 7.63
CA TYR A 111 -3.81 16.75 6.76
C TYR A 111 -3.04 15.79 5.85
N ARG A 112 -2.36 16.33 4.85
CA ARG A 112 -1.51 15.56 3.94
C ARG A 112 -0.28 15.04 4.68
N VAL A 113 0.05 13.77 4.47
CA VAL A 113 1.19 13.11 5.10
C VAL A 113 2.14 12.61 4.02
N ASP A 114 3.34 13.18 3.99
CA ASP A 114 4.47 12.58 3.29
C ASP A 114 5.11 11.54 4.21
N MET A 115 5.12 10.27 3.78
CA MET A 115 5.71 9.19 4.58
C MET A 115 7.21 9.38 4.84
N CYS A 116 7.90 10.19 4.03
CA CYS A 116 9.29 10.55 4.26
C CYS A 116 9.47 11.56 5.40
N GLU A 117 8.40 12.23 5.86
CA GLU A 117 8.41 13.28 6.88
C GLU A 117 7.35 13.04 7.98
N ALA A 118 6.99 11.78 8.17
CA ALA A 118 5.90 11.38 9.06
C ALA A 118 6.32 11.20 10.55
N ASP A 119 7.52 11.60 10.94
CA ASP A 119 8.14 11.30 12.25
C ASP A 119 7.21 11.58 13.44
N GLY A 120 6.52 12.72 13.41
CA GLY A 120 5.68 13.17 14.52
C GLY A 120 4.41 12.33 14.76
N ILE A 121 3.95 11.59 13.75
CA ILE A 121 2.71 10.80 13.85
C ILE A 121 2.94 9.30 14.05
N LEU A 122 4.19 8.84 13.95
CA LEU A 122 4.56 7.41 14.08
C LEU A 122 4.62 6.94 15.53
N LYS A 123 4.80 7.90 16.47
CA LYS A 123 5.06 7.58 17.86
C LYS A 123 3.97 6.70 18.46
N ASP A 124 4.40 5.62 19.12
CA ASP A 124 3.58 4.65 19.83
C ASP A 124 2.60 3.85 18.97
N LYS A 125 2.69 3.95 17.63
CA LYS A 125 1.83 3.25 16.69
C LYS A 125 2.52 2.06 16.02
N ALA A 126 1.73 1.09 15.61
CA ALA A 126 2.12 0.15 14.58
C ALA A 126 1.77 0.73 13.20
N VAL A 127 2.70 0.63 12.26
CA VAL A 127 2.57 1.31 10.96
C VAL A 127 2.45 0.29 9.84
N THR A 128 1.58 0.55 8.88
CA THR A 128 1.50 -0.22 7.63
C THR A 128 1.83 0.66 6.44
N ILE A 129 2.49 0.08 5.44
CA ILE A 129 2.67 0.63 4.10
C ILE A 129 2.30 -0.48 3.12
N ILE A 130 1.15 -0.32 2.47
CA ILE A 130 0.57 -1.37 1.64
C ILE A 130 0.49 -0.87 0.21
N THR A 131 1.13 -1.58 -0.72
CA THR A 131 1.12 -1.29 -2.16
C THR A 131 1.66 0.09 -2.58
N THR A 132 2.48 0.72 -1.74
CA THR A 132 2.93 2.10 -1.95
C THR A 132 4.44 2.27 -1.78
N PHE A 133 5.12 1.32 -1.12
CA PHE A 133 6.55 1.45 -0.81
C PHE A 133 7.42 1.48 -2.07
N HIS A 134 7.04 0.78 -3.14
CA HIS A 134 7.72 0.80 -4.44
C HIS A 134 7.71 2.18 -5.12
N GLU A 135 6.84 3.09 -4.70
CA GLU A 135 6.82 4.46 -5.22
C GLU A 135 8.01 5.31 -4.76
N LEU A 136 8.67 4.92 -3.67
CA LEU A 136 9.83 5.61 -3.13
C LEU A 136 11.09 5.32 -3.95
N ASP A 137 11.98 6.31 -4.08
CA ASP A 137 13.33 6.05 -4.51
C ASP A 137 14.16 5.43 -3.38
N ARG A 138 15.40 4.97 -3.68
CA ARG A 138 16.26 4.30 -2.68
C ARG A 138 16.58 5.16 -1.46
N ARG A 139 16.72 6.48 -1.62
CA ARG A 139 17.03 7.40 -0.51
C ARG A 139 15.79 7.61 0.35
N GLN A 140 14.65 7.83 -0.30
CA GLN A 140 13.35 7.94 0.36
C GLN A 140 13.00 6.66 1.13
N ALA A 141 13.15 5.49 0.50
CA ALA A 141 12.90 4.19 1.12
C ALA A 141 13.77 3.96 2.36
N GLN A 142 15.08 4.26 2.28
CA GLN A 142 15.98 4.19 3.43
C GLN A 142 15.56 5.16 4.54
N LYS A 143 15.19 6.40 4.19
CA LYS A 143 14.71 7.40 5.17
C LYS A 143 13.45 6.90 5.89
N VAL A 144 12.47 6.37 5.14
CA VAL A 144 11.22 5.83 5.70
C VAL A 144 11.51 4.68 6.67
N ILE A 145 12.29 3.67 6.27
CA ILE A 145 12.64 2.55 7.17
C ILE A 145 13.35 3.05 8.43
N THR A 146 14.30 3.97 8.29
CA THR A 146 15.00 4.55 9.45
C THR A 146 14.05 5.27 10.39
N ASN A 147 13.09 6.05 9.85
CA ASN A 147 12.09 6.75 10.63
C ASN A 147 11.12 5.78 11.33
N LEU A 148 10.68 4.73 10.63
CA LEU A 148 9.84 3.68 11.23
C LEU A 148 10.55 3.02 12.41
N MET A 149 11.79 2.58 12.22
CA MET A 149 12.59 1.95 13.30
C MET A 149 12.85 2.90 14.46
N LYS A 150 13.00 4.20 14.23
CA LYS A 150 13.22 5.18 15.28
C LYS A 150 11.95 5.47 16.09
N ASN A 151 10.81 5.62 15.44
CA ASN A 151 9.64 6.29 16.01
C ASN A 151 8.42 5.38 16.21
N SER A 152 8.30 4.23 15.53
CA SER A 152 7.14 3.34 15.68
C SER A 152 7.38 2.18 16.67
N LYS A 153 6.35 1.44 17.00
CA LYS A 153 6.41 0.22 17.82
C LYS A 153 6.63 -1.04 16.99
N ALA A 154 6.01 -1.09 15.82
CA ALA A 154 6.14 -2.16 14.84
C ALA A 154 5.74 -1.63 13.47
N PHE A 155 6.12 -2.33 12.40
CA PHE A 155 5.62 -1.98 11.07
C PHE A 155 5.52 -3.18 10.14
N LEU A 156 4.61 -3.08 9.17
CA LEU A 156 4.40 -4.00 8.08
C LEU A 156 4.49 -3.24 6.75
N ILE A 157 5.38 -3.65 5.87
CA ILE A 157 5.38 -3.25 4.47
C ILE A 157 4.93 -4.47 3.68
N ALA A 158 3.91 -4.32 2.82
CA ALA A 158 3.38 -5.41 2.02
C ALA A 158 3.17 -4.97 0.57
N GLU A 159 3.85 -5.65 -0.35
CA GLU A 159 3.84 -5.34 -1.78
C GLU A 159 3.34 -6.54 -2.59
N PRO A 160 2.31 -6.38 -3.45
CA PRO A 160 1.77 -7.44 -4.28
C PRO A 160 2.62 -7.74 -5.52
N VAL A 161 3.80 -7.15 -5.61
CA VAL A 161 4.74 -7.27 -6.72
C VAL A 161 6.15 -7.53 -6.23
N ASN A 162 6.90 -8.32 -6.98
CA ASN A 162 8.33 -8.55 -6.74
C ASN A 162 9.10 -8.62 -8.06
N LYS A 163 10.41 -8.37 -8.02
CA LYS A 163 11.30 -8.45 -9.19
C LYS A 163 11.63 -9.89 -9.55
N SER A 164 10.64 -10.69 -9.90
CA SER A 164 10.86 -12.05 -10.39
C SER A 164 10.46 -12.20 -11.87
N ALA A 165 11.17 -13.07 -12.60
CA ALA A 165 10.80 -13.41 -13.98
C ALA A 165 9.37 -13.98 -14.07
N GLY A 166 8.94 -14.71 -13.03
CA GLY A 166 7.58 -15.25 -12.96
C GLY A 166 6.50 -14.16 -12.91
N GLN A 167 6.77 -13.03 -12.28
CA GLN A 167 5.85 -11.87 -12.28
C GLN A 167 5.73 -11.24 -13.67
N LEU A 168 6.85 -11.07 -14.36
CA LEU A 168 6.84 -10.54 -15.73
C LEU A 168 6.01 -11.42 -16.69
N LEU A 169 6.13 -12.74 -16.55
CA LEU A 169 5.35 -13.70 -17.34
C LEU A 169 3.85 -13.68 -17.00
N LYS A 170 3.46 -13.25 -15.81
CA LYS A 170 2.05 -13.11 -15.40
C LYS A 170 1.39 -11.81 -15.88
N LEU A 171 2.15 -10.78 -16.23
CA LEU A 171 1.60 -9.49 -16.65
C LEU A 171 0.54 -9.59 -17.76
N PRO A 172 0.72 -10.37 -18.85
CA PRO A 172 -0.32 -10.51 -19.88
C PRO A 172 -1.62 -11.10 -19.35
N TRP A 173 -1.54 -12.03 -18.41
CA TRP A 173 -2.72 -12.66 -17.78
C TRP A 173 -3.41 -11.75 -16.77
N ILE A 174 -2.64 -10.99 -16.01
CA ILE A 174 -3.16 -9.96 -15.09
C ILE A 174 -3.85 -8.86 -15.89
N SER A 175 -3.32 -8.49 -17.05
CA SER A 175 -3.95 -7.47 -17.91
C SER A 175 -5.36 -7.86 -18.39
N LEU A 176 -5.68 -9.15 -18.51
CA LEU A 176 -7.04 -9.60 -18.78
C LEU A 176 -8.02 -9.22 -17.65
N TYR A 177 -7.57 -9.25 -16.40
CA TYR A 177 -8.38 -8.81 -15.27
C TYR A 177 -8.73 -7.33 -15.33
N PHE A 178 -7.89 -6.48 -15.92
CA PHE A 178 -8.18 -5.06 -16.07
C PHE A 178 -9.40 -4.80 -16.93
N TRP A 179 -9.67 -5.67 -17.91
CA TRP A 179 -10.89 -5.62 -18.72
C TRP A 179 -12.14 -6.04 -17.95
N LEU A 180 -11.99 -6.95 -17.01
CA LEU A 180 -13.09 -7.46 -16.20
C LEU A 180 -13.32 -6.65 -14.92
N ALA A 181 -12.32 -5.95 -14.42
CA ALA A 181 -12.36 -5.21 -13.16
C ALA A 181 -13.55 -4.22 -13.04
N PRO A 182 -13.99 -3.49 -14.08
CA PRO A 182 -15.13 -2.59 -13.98
C PRO A 182 -16.44 -3.25 -13.53
N PHE A 183 -16.60 -4.55 -13.82
CA PHE A 183 -17.79 -5.30 -13.42
C PHE A 183 -17.82 -5.62 -11.92
N PHE A 184 -16.67 -5.63 -11.27
CA PHE A 184 -16.51 -5.93 -9.84
C PHE A 184 -16.25 -4.69 -9.00
N ALA A 185 -15.69 -3.63 -9.58
CA ALA A 185 -15.42 -2.38 -8.88
C ALA A 185 -16.72 -1.68 -8.43
N ARG A 186 -16.64 -1.02 -7.28
CA ARG A 186 -17.75 -0.23 -6.71
C ARG A 186 -17.26 1.18 -6.34
N PRO A 187 -18.08 2.21 -6.46
CA PRO A 187 -19.44 2.21 -7.03
C PRO A 187 -19.44 1.90 -8.53
N LYS A 188 -20.60 1.48 -9.09
CA LYS A 188 -20.72 1.27 -10.54
C LYS A 188 -20.63 2.60 -11.27
N SER A 189 -19.90 2.64 -12.38
CA SER A 189 -19.66 3.86 -13.17
C SER A 189 -19.74 3.56 -14.67
N PHE A 190 -20.58 4.29 -15.39
CA PHE A 190 -20.66 4.19 -16.84
C PHE A 190 -19.37 4.68 -17.52
N SER A 191 -18.79 5.76 -17.02
CA SER A 191 -17.51 6.28 -17.55
C SER A 191 -16.40 5.24 -17.46
N ARG A 192 -16.35 4.47 -16.36
CA ARG A 192 -15.37 3.38 -16.20
C ARG A 192 -15.56 2.29 -17.24
N LEU A 193 -16.79 1.88 -17.51
CA LEU A 193 -17.08 0.91 -18.57
C LEU A 193 -16.69 1.45 -19.94
N PHE A 194 -17.03 2.71 -20.24
CA PHE A 194 -16.66 3.36 -21.50
C PHE A 194 -15.14 3.45 -21.69
N PHE A 195 -14.38 3.88 -20.67
CA PHE A 195 -12.92 3.98 -20.74
C PHE A 195 -12.20 2.64 -20.57
N THR A 196 -12.92 1.56 -20.37
CA THR A 196 -12.37 0.20 -20.42
C THR A 196 -12.67 -0.48 -21.75
N TRP A 197 -13.92 -0.39 -22.26
CA TRP A 197 -14.37 -1.17 -23.43
C TRP A 197 -14.56 -0.34 -24.68
N GLY A 198 -15.05 0.90 -24.57
CA GLY A 198 -15.24 1.80 -25.71
C GLY A 198 -13.94 2.49 -26.14
N TRP A 199 -13.20 3.03 -25.19
CA TRP A 199 -11.88 3.62 -25.40
C TRP A 199 -10.93 3.08 -24.31
N PRO A 200 -10.11 2.06 -24.58
CA PRO A 200 -9.43 1.24 -23.57
C PRO A 200 -8.25 1.93 -22.88
N ILE A 201 -8.46 3.14 -22.37
CA ILE A 201 -7.45 3.92 -21.64
C ILE A 201 -7.14 3.28 -20.29
N LEU A 202 -8.15 2.84 -19.53
CA LEU A 202 -7.94 2.30 -18.20
C LEU A 202 -7.14 1.00 -18.18
N PRO A 203 -7.38 0.01 -19.07
CA PRO A 203 -6.50 -1.16 -19.16
C PRO A 203 -5.05 -0.80 -19.48
N LEU A 204 -4.83 0.17 -20.39
CA LEU A 204 -3.48 0.64 -20.74
C LEU A 204 -2.80 1.31 -19.53
N PHE A 205 -3.53 2.11 -18.75
CA PHE A 205 -3.02 2.71 -17.52
C PHE A 205 -2.59 1.65 -16.52
N HIS A 206 -3.42 0.63 -16.29
CA HIS A 206 -3.09 -0.46 -15.39
C HIS A 206 -1.87 -1.27 -15.85
N ILE A 207 -1.75 -1.54 -17.16
CA ILE A 207 -0.59 -2.26 -17.71
C ILE A 207 0.69 -1.44 -17.51
N HIS A 208 0.64 -0.15 -17.84
CA HIS A 208 1.77 0.76 -17.66
C HIS A 208 2.17 0.83 -16.19
N ASP A 209 1.22 1.15 -15.30
CA ASP A 209 1.51 1.33 -13.88
C ASP A 209 1.95 0.01 -13.23
N GLY A 210 1.35 -1.12 -13.60
CA GLY A 210 1.79 -2.43 -13.15
C GLY A 210 3.22 -2.77 -13.58
N LEU A 211 3.63 -2.39 -14.80
CA LEU A 211 5.01 -2.55 -15.26
C LEU A 211 5.96 -1.63 -14.49
N VAL A 212 5.59 -0.37 -14.30
CA VAL A 212 6.39 0.59 -13.53
C VAL A 212 6.55 0.12 -12.08
N SER A 213 5.47 -0.30 -11.42
CA SER A 213 5.50 -0.86 -10.07
C SER A 213 6.42 -2.07 -9.97
N LEU A 214 6.34 -3.00 -10.95
CA LEU A 214 7.22 -4.17 -11.01
C LEU A 214 8.70 -3.79 -11.14
N LEU A 215 9.02 -2.86 -12.03
CA LEU A 215 10.40 -2.40 -12.25
C LEU A 215 10.96 -1.61 -11.05
N ARG A 216 10.08 -0.97 -10.27
CA ARG A 216 10.43 -0.18 -9.08
C ARG A 216 10.42 -0.99 -7.79
N SER A 217 9.80 -2.18 -7.76
CA SER A 217 9.72 -3.02 -6.56
C SER A 217 11.12 -3.34 -6.00
N TYR A 218 11.22 -3.50 -4.70
CA TYR A 218 12.45 -3.84 -3.99
C TYR A 218 12.62 -5.35 -3.88
N ARG A 219 13.87 -5.82 -3.90
CA ARG A 219 14.21 -7.21 -3.60
C ARG A 219 14.31 -7.40 -2.08
N ILE A 220 14.17 -8.64 -1.61
CA ILE A 220 14.41 -9.00 -0.21
C ILE A 220 15.77 -8.48 0.28
N THR A 221 16.81 -8.62 -0.55
CA THR A 221 18.17 -8.13 -0.22
C THR A 221 18.25 -6.62 -0.07
N ASP A 222 17.42 -5.86 -0.79
CA ASP A 222 17.34 -4.39 -0.63
C ASP A 222 16.71 -4.04 0.73
N PHE A 223 15.61 -4.69 1.10
CA PHE A 223 14.96 -4.52 2.40
C PHE A 223 15.89 -4.89 3.57
N ILE A 224 16.55 -6.05 3.51
CA ILE A 224 17.50 -6.49 4.53
C ILE A 224 18.60 -5.42 4.73
N ARG A 225 19.17 -4.89 3.64
CA ARG A 225 20.18 -3.83 3.72
C ARG A 225 19.63 -2.55 4.35
N MET A 226 18.41 -2.14 3.99
CA MET A 226 17.79 -0.94 4.56
C MET A 226 17.54 -1.10 6.07
N LEU A 227 17.08 -2.27 6.52
CA LEU A 227 16.87 -2.59 7.94
C LEU A 227 18.18 -2.61 8.72
N GLN A 228 19.23 -3.22 8.17
CA GLN A 228 20.57 -3.23 8.78
C GLN A 228 21.16 -1.82 8.90
N ASN A 229 20.95 -0.96 7.90
CA ASN A 229 21.38 0.43 7.94
C ASN A 229 20.57 1.30 8.93
N GLY A 230 19.33 0.94 9.21
CA GLY A 230 18.48 1.62 10.19
C GLY A 230 18.86 1.36 11.65
N HIS A 231 19.71 0.45 11.87
CA HIS A 231 20.32 -0.15 13.05
C HIS A 231 19.79 0.29 14.44
N SER A 232 19.02 -0.64 15.06
CA SER A 232 18.83 -0.68 16.52
C SER A 232 18.81 -2.15 16.95
N SER A 233 19.61 -2.51 17.97
CA SER A 233 19.65 -3.85 18.57
C SER A 233 18.31 -4.30 19.13
N ASP A 234 17.39 -3.34 19.29
CA ASP A 234 16.07 -3.53 19.93
C ASP A 234 14.99 -4.01 18.94
N TRP A 235 15.34 -4.17 17.67
CA TRP A 235 14.40 -4.61 16.65
C TRP A 235 14.59 -6.07 16.27
N GLN A 236 13.47 -6.76 16.05
CA GLN A 236 13.37 -8.01 15.31
C GLN A 236 12.63 -7.75 14.01
N TRP A 237 12.97 -8.47 12.96
CA TRP A 237 12.32 -8.32 11.67
C TRP A 237 12.36 -9.60 10.85
N GLU A 238 11.37 -9.74 9.98
CA GLU A 238 11.25 -10.79 8.98
C GLU A 238 11.04 -10.15 7.61
N VAL A 239 11.75 -10.65 6.61
CA VAL A 239 11.60 -10.22 5.21
C VAL A 239 11.52 -11.47 4.36
N ASP A 240 10.39 -11.68 3.70
CA ASP A 240 10.19 -12.88 2.89
C ASP A 240 9.12 -12.65 1.81
N HIS A 241 8.84 -13.69 1.04
CA HIS A 241 7.74 -13.78 0.11
C HIS A 241 6.59 -14.61 0.68
N LEU A 242 5.39 -14.08 0.64
CA LEU A 242 4.18 -14.83 0.92
C LEU A 242 3.55 -15.30 -0.41
N GLY A 243 3.82 -16.56 -0.76
CA GLY A 243 3.51 -17.08 -2.08
C GLY A 243 4.51 -16.57 -3.15
N SER A 244 4.10 -16.59 -4.42
CA SER A 244 5.00 -16.27 -5.54
C SER A 244 5.05 -14.78 -5.91
N ASP A 245 4.24 -13.94 -5.29
CA ASP A 245 3.94 -12.58 -5.75
C ASP A 245 4.01 -11.51 -4.67
N THR A 246 3.79 -11.84 -3.41
CA THR A 246 3.76 -10.87 -2.32
C THR A 246 5.10 -10.83 -1.61
N THR A 247 5.75 -9.67 -1.58
CA THR A 247 6.92 -9.41 -0.72
C THR A 247 6.45 -8.66 0.53
N TYR A 248 6.96 -9.06 1.70
CA TYR A 248 6.65 -8.35 2.94
C TYR A 248 7.88 -8.09 3.81
N VAL A 249 7.79 -7.07 4.61
CA VAL A 249 8.66 -6.76 5.74
C VAL A 249 7.80 -6.63 6.96
N LEU A 250 8.04 -7.45 7.95
CA LEU A 250 7.43 -7.34 9.27
C LEU A 250 8.53 -7.03 10.28
N ALA A 251 8.41 -5.95 11.02
CA ALA A 251 9.39 -5.56 12.01
C ALA A 251 8.72 -5.05 13.30
N TRP A 252 9.31 -5.38 14.44
CA TRP A 252 8.79 -5.01 15.76
C TRP A 252 9.90 -4.81 16.78
N ARG A 253 9.63 -4.01 17.79
CA ARG A 253 10.55 -3.86 18.91
C ARG A 253 10.53 -5.13 19.78
N LYS A 254 11.70 -5.55 20.22
CA LYS A 254 11.78 -6.55 21.28
C LYS A 254 11.03 -6.01 22.49
N SER A 255 10.14 -6.81 23.07
CA SER A 255 9.55 -6.46 24.38
C SER A 255 10.68 -6.27 25.38
N GLU A 256 10.65 -5.18 26.13
CA GLU A 256 11.45 -5.08 27.34
C GLU A 256 11.01 -6.21 28.26
N SER A 257 11.90 -7.18 28.47
CA SER A 257 11.69 -8.32 29.39
C SER A 257 11.78 -7.86 30.82
#